data_d99c343e8e1ac90a537ca41bccb40182
#
_entry.id   d99c343e8e1ac90a537ca41bccb40182
#
_cell.length_a   1.000
_cell.length_b   1.000
_cell.length_c   1.000
_cell.angle_alpha   90.00
_cell.angle_beta   90.00
_cell.angle_gamma   90.00
#
_symmetry.space_group_name_H-M   'P 1'
#
loop_
_entity.id
_entity.type
_entity.pdbx_description
1 polymer ?
#
loop_
_entity_poly.entity_id
_entity_poly.type
_entity_poly.pdbx_seq_one_letter_code
_entity_poly.pdbx_strand_id
1 'polypeptide(L)'
;SRIWADVGGYIYSARDNNLTVHQYISNALDEGPLRLTMQAGLPWQGNVRIEIKAVENAMPLRLLLRRPSWAGAMRVRVNQEGVLPDPAPAAQPEPTDAGYDPREATFLTIERAWQVGDVIRIEFDMPVRLLHAHPRVQGHDGVAAVTRGPLVYCLESIDNPGVDIFN
;
A
#
# COMPACT_ATOMS: atom_id res chain seq x y z
N SER A 1 9.65 7.40 -21.20
CA SER A 1 8.50 6.50 -21.01
C SER A 1 7.31 7.31 -20.51
N ARG A 2 6.16 7.23 -21.19
CA ARG A 2 4.93 7.99 -20.88
C ARG A 2 4.40 7.70 -19.45
N ILE A 3 4.57 6.48 -18.97
CA ILE A 3 4.06 6.05 -17.65
C ILE A 3 4.58 6.94 -16.51
N TRP A 4 5.82 7.38 -16.57
CA TRP A 4 6.38 8.22 -15.50
C TRP A 4 5.78 9.63 -15.47
N ALA A 5 5.36 10.16 -16.62
CA ALA A 5 4.71 11.45 -16.67
C ALA A 5 3.27 11.41 -16.11
N ASP A 6 2.63 10.26 -16.16
CA ASP A 6 1.22 10.08 -15.77
C ASP A 6 1.04 9.47 -14.37
N VAL A 7 2.13 9.10 -13.68
CA VAL A 7 2.07 8.44 -12.34
C VAL A 7 1.22 9.22 -11.34
N GLY A 8 1.28 10.56 -11.38
CA GLY A 8 0.47 11.41 -10.51
C GLY A 8 -1.03 11.12 -10.60
N GLY A 9 -1.54 10.83 -11.80
CA GLY A 9 -2.94 10.51 -12.03
C GLY A 9 -3.43 9.18 -11.45
N TYR A 10 -2.49 8.31 -10.98
CA TYR A 10 -2.82 7.02 -10.39
C TYR A 10 -2.70 7.00 -8.85
N ILE A 11 -2.27 8.10 -8.24
CA ILE A 11 -2.09 8.18 -6.78
C ILE A 11 -3.42 8.34 -6.09
N TYR A 12 -4.28 9.19 -6.64
CA TYR A 12 -5.58 9.54 -6.05
C TYR A 12 -6.71 9.37 -7.06
N SER A 13 -7.91 9.19 -6.51
CA SER A 13 -9.15 9.46 -7.24
C SER A 13 -10.14 10.17 -6.32
N ALA A 14 -10.88 11.14 -6.86
CA ALA A 14 -11.92 11.86 -6.15
C ALA A 14 -13.26 11.62 -6.85
N ARG A 15 -14.28 11.31 -6.07
CA ARG A 15 -15.66 11.16 -6.56
C ARG A 15 -16.62 11.52 -5.45
N ASP A 16 -17.54 12.43 -5.73
CA ASP A 16 -18.49 12.94 -4.74
C ASP A 16 -17.73 13.46 -3.50
N ASN A 17 -18.08 13.00 -2.30
CA ASN A 17 -17.41 13.32 -1.04
C ASN A 17 -16.34 12.28 -0.66
N ASN A 18 -15.76 11.55 -1.62
CA ASN A 18 -14.75 10.55 -1.37
C ASN A 18 -13.41 10.96 -2.01
N LEU A 19 -12.33 10.86 -1.25
CA LEU A 19 -10.97 10.90 -1.76
C LEU A 19 -10.32 9.54 -1.50
N THR A 20 -9.89 8.86 -2.54
CA THR A 20 -9.26 7.55 -2.45
C THR A 20 -7.75 7.67 -2.70
N VAL A 21 -6.96 7.10 -1.80
CA VAL A 21 -5.51 6.96 -1.93
C VAL A 21 -5.20 5.56 -2.44
N HIS A 22 -4.73 5.46 -3.69
CA HIS A 22 -4.40 4.20 -4.34
C HIS A 22 -2.92 3.83 -4.19
N GLN A 23 -2.05 4.83 -4.15
CA GLN A 23 -0.60 4.66 -4.08
C GLN A 23 -0.02 5.54 -2.97
N TYR A 24 1.00 5.05 -2.30
CA TYR A 24 1.71 5.79 -1.26
C TYR A 24 3.08 6.21 -1.78
N ILE A 25 3.10 7.34 -2.47
CA ILE A 25 4.29 7.97 -3.04
C ILE A 25 4.35 9.39 -2.50
N SER A 26 5.51 9.85 -2.03
CA SER A 26 5.67 11.19 -1.49
C SER A 26 5.32 12.26 -2.53
N ASN A 27 4.32 13.09 -2.22
CA ASN A 27 3.80 14.12 -3.13
C ASN A 27 2.99 15.18 -2.36
N ALA A 28 2.49 16.17 -3.10
CA ALA A 28 1.45 17.11 -2.68
C ALA A 28 0.26 17.01 -3.63
N LEU A 29 -0.95 17.00 -3.09
CA LEU A 29 -2.20 17.12 -3.83
C LEU A 29 -2.76 18.52 -3.58
N ASP A 30 -2.79 19.35 -4.62
CA ASP A 30 -3.24 20.75 -4.56
C ASP A 30 -4.62 20.99 -5.18
N GLU A 31 -5.28 19.92 -5.61
CA GLU A 31 -6.59 19.97 -6.26
C GLU A 31 -7.59 19.07 -5.51
N GLY A 32 -8.88 19.40 -5.71
CA GLY A 32 -9.98 18.61 -5.16
C GLY A 32 -10.41 19.02 -3.75
N PRO A 33 -11.29 18.24 -3.11
CA PRO A 33 -11.97 18.62 -1.87
C PRO A 33 -11.04 18.71 -0.65
N LEU A 34 -9.90 18.04 -0.70
CA LEU A 34 -8.82 18.08 0.30
C LEU A 34 -7.49 18.36 -0.39
N ARG A 35 -6.78 19.39 0.04
CA ARG A 35 -5.34 19.54 -0.28
C ARG A 35 -4.52 18.90 0.81
N LEU A 36 -3.54 18.13 0.42
CA LEU A 36 -2.73 17.38 1.38
C LEU A 36 -1.28 17.21 0.91
N THR A 37 -0.41 16.92 1.86
CA THR A 37 0.94 16.43 1.57
C THR A 37 1.08 15.01 2.06
N MET A 38 1.72 14.16 1.29
CA MET A 38 2.05 12.79 1.65
C MET A 38 3.56 12.60 1.70
N GLN A 39 4.04 12.01 2.78
CA GLN A 39 5.42 11.54 2.94
C GLN A 39 5.37 10.03 3.17
N ALA A 40 6.01 9.26 2.32
CA ALA A 40 6.03 7.79 2.37
C ALA A 40 7.45 7.28 2.49
N GLY A 41 7.70 6.39 3.45
CA GLY A 41 8.96 5.66 3.59
C GLY A 41 9.07 4.45 2.67
N LEU A 42 7.98 4.11 1.97
CA LEU A 42 7.97 3.02 1.00
C LEU A 42 8.96 3.26 -0.15
N PRO A 43 9.58 2.21 -0.70
CA PRO A 43 9.36 0.80 -0.41
C PRO A 43 10.16 0.24 0.78
N TRP A 44 11.03 1.04 1.40
CA TRP A 44 12.00 0.59 2.39
C TRP A 44 11.43 0.49 3.80
N GLN A 45 10.53 1.41 4.16
CA GLN A 45 9.89 1.50 5.46
C GLN A 45 8.38 1.55 5.30
N GLY A 46 7.65 0.88 6.17
CA GLY A 46 6.20 0.78 6.11
C GLY A 46 5.43 2.02 6.63
N ASN A 47 6.10 3.15 6.84
CA ASN A 47 5.47 4.35 7.40
C ASN A 47 5.04 5.33 6.31
N VAL A 48 3.85 5.89 6.49
CA VAL A 48 3.30 6.98 5.67
C VAL A 48 2.71 8.05 6.57
N ARG A 49 2.94 9.31 6.23
CA ARG A 49 2.36 10.47 6.88
C ARG A 49 1.61 11.30 5.84
N ILE A 50 0.32 11.54 6.09
CA ILE A 50 -0.51 12.44 5.29
C ILE A 50 -0.91 13.60 6.18
N GLU A 51 -0.76 14.83 5.70
CA GLU A 51 -1.15 16.05 6.42
C GLU A 51 -2.12 16.87 5.58
N ILE A 52 -3.27 17.23 6.17
CA ILE A 52 -4.29 18.03 5.52
C ILE A 52 -3.85 19.49 5.50
N LYS A 53 -3.75 20.10 4.33
CA LYS A 53 -3.28 21.46 4.10
C LYS A 53 -4.41 22.45 3.84
N ALA A 54 -5.48 21.99 3.20
CA ALA A 54 -6.70 22.78 3.01
C ALA A 54 -7.92 21.87 2.88
N VAL A 55 -9.09 22.40 3.22
CA VAL A 55 -10.39 21.75 3.11
C VAL A 55 -11.34 22.73 2.42
N GLU A 56 -11.92 22.34 1.28
CA GLU A 56 -12.80 23.26 0.52
C GLU A 56 -14.19 23.37 1.12
N ASN A 57 -14.72 22.30 1.73
CA ASN A 57 -16.06 22.27 2.29
C ASN A 57 -16.05 21.73 3.72
N ALA A 58 -16.85 22.33 4.59
CA ALA A 58 -17.04 21.89 5.98
C ALA A 58 -17.84 20.57 6.12
N MET A 59 -18.19 19.92 5.02
CA MET A 59 -18.94 18.67 5.05
C MET A 59 -18.01 17.48 5.37
N PRO A 60 -18.55 16.45 6.04
CA PRO A 60 -17.81 15.21 6.22
C PRO A 60 -17.35 14.64 4.87
N LEU A 61 -16.08 14.29 4.79
CA LEU A 61 -15.47 13.68 3.60
C LEU A 61 -14.87 12.33 3.99
N ARG A 62 -15.06 11.36 3.12
CA ARG A 62 -14.49 10.02 3.27
C ARG A 62 -13.12 9.97 2.64
N LEU A 63 -12.13 9.62 3.44
CA LEU A 63 -10.80 9.27 2.98
C LEU A 63 -10.69 7.74 2.94
N LEU A 64 -10.50 7.20 1.75
CA LEU A 64 -10.33 5.77 1.54
C LEU A 64 -8.84 5.48 1.34
N LEU A 65 -8.26 4.72 2.25
CA LEU A 65 -6.85 4.35 2.26
C LEU A 65 -6.70 2.90 1.79
N ARG A 66 -6.01 2.70 0.66
CA ARG A 66 -5.78 1.36 0.13
C ARG A 66 -4.90 0.55 1.08
N ARG A 67 -5.32 -0.68 1.38
CA ARG A 67 -4.47 -1.68 2.00
C ARG A 67 -3.78 -2.51 0.93
N PRO A 68 -2.44 -2.46 0.82
CA PRO A 68 -1.73 -3.30 -0.13
C PRO A 68 -1.78 -4.78 0.28
N SER A 69 -1.87 -5.69 -0.68
CA SER A 69 -1.92 -7.15 -0.42
C SER A 69 -0.65 -7.70 0.23
N TRP A 70 0.49 -7.02 0.03
CA TRP A 70 1.76 -7.39 0.65
C TRP A 70 1.85 -7.01 2.14
N ALA A 71 1.00 -6.09 2.62
CA ALA A 71 1.02 -5.68 4.02
C ALA A 71 0.50 -6.79 4.93
N GLY A 72 1.20 -7.07 6.02
CA GLY A 72 0.73 -7.95 7.07
C GLY A 72 -0.43 -7.30 7.81
N ALA A 73 -0.17 -6.23 8.52
CA ALA A 73 -1.16 -5.39 9.18
C ALA A 73 -1.05 -3.95 8.67
N MET A 74 -2.16 -3.20 8.75
CA MET A 74 -2.20 -1.76 8.49
C MET A 74 -2.74 -1.05 9.71
N ARG A 75 -1.91 -0.29 10.41
CA ARG A 75 -2.32 0.52 11.56
C ARG A 75 -2.46 1.96 11.13
N VAL A 76 -3.58 2.59 11.46
CA VAL A 76 -3.84 3.98 11.11
C VAL A 76 -4.17 4.78 12.36
N ARG A 77 -3.60 5.99 12.44
CA ARG A 77 -3.91 6.96 13.49
C ARG A 77 -4.19 8.32 12.84
N VAL A 78 -5.21 8.98 13.33
CA VAL A 78 -5.48 10.39 13.01
C VAL A 78 -5.12 11.21 14.22
N ASN A 79 -4.17 12.13 14.06
CA ASN A 79 -3.56 12.90 15.14
C ASN A 79 -2.93 11.95 16.19
N GLN A 80 -3.54 11.84 17.38
CA GLN A 80 -3.11 10.92 18.44
C GLN A 80 -4.13 9.80 18.68
N GLU A 81 -5.25 9.81 17.97
CA GLU A 81 -6.32 8.82 18.13
C GLU A 81 -6.10 7.64 17.19
N GLY A 82 -6.18 6.43 17.71
CA GLY A 82 -6.20 5.22 16.90
C GLY A 82 -7.50 5.15 16.11
N VAL A 83 -7.39 4.98 14.81
CA VAL A 83 -8.54 4.73 13.94
C VAL A 83 -8.64 3.23 13.73
N LEU A 84 -9.71 2.66 14.24
CA LEU A 84 -10.28 1.33 14.01
C LEU A 84 -9.28 0.16 13.80
N PRO A 85 -9.60 -1.00 14.35
CA PRO A 85 -8.83 -2.19 14.06
C PRO A 85 -8.81 -2.39 12.55
N ASP A 86 -7.61 -2.62 12.04
CA ASP A 86 -7.35 -3.18 10.74
C ASP A 86 -8.43 -4.24 10.43
N PRO A 87 -9.22 -4.12 9.37
CA PRO A 87 -9.99 -5.27 8.94
C PRO A 87 -8.97 -6.40 8.80
N ALA A 88 -9.13 -7.43 9.65
CA ALA A 88 -8.21 -8.54 9.67
C ALA A 88 -7.88 -8.94 8.23
N PRO A 89 -6.60 -9.23 7.90
CA PRO A 89 -6.30 -9.72 6.58
C PRO A 89 -7.30 -10.85 6.33
N ALA A 90 -8.12 -10.71 5.31
CA ALA A 90 -8.78 -11.87 4.76
C ALA A 90 -7.66 -12.91 4.67
N ALA A 91 -7.82 -14.03 5.38
CA ALA A 91 -6.83 -15.10 5.37
C ALA A 91 -6.36 -15.20 3.93
N GLN A 92 -5.06 -15.08 3.69
CA GLN A 92 -4.58 -15.10 2.30
C GLN A 92 -5.22 -16.35 1.72
N PRO A 93 -6.02 -16.26 0.66
CA PRO A 93 -6.57 -17.46 0.07
C PRO A 93 -5.35 -18.33 -0.19
N GLU A 94 -5.35 -19.51 0.40
CA GLU A 94 -4.47 -20.58 -0.06
C GLU A 94 -4.51 -20.50 -1.58
N PRO A 95 -3.43 -20.72 -2.31
CA PRO A 95 -3.39 -20.60 -3.76
C PRO A 95 -4.47 -21.54 -4.34
N THR A 96 -5.68 -21.04 -4.36
CA THR A 96 -6.82 -21.69 -4.98
C THR A 96 -6.79 -21.32 -6.44
N ASP A 97 -7.34 -22.19 -7.29
CA ASP A 97 -7.52 -21.95 -8.72
C ASP A 97 -8.34 -20.68 -9.06
N ALA A 98 -8.97 -20.06 -8.09
CA ALA A 98 -9.56 -18.73 -8.17
C ALA A 98 -8.43 -17.71 -8.17
N GLY A 99 -8.03 -17.24 -9.34
CA GLY A 99 -6.95 -16.29 -9.54
C GLY A 99 -7.11 -15.04 -8.65
N TYR A 100 -5.98 -14.40 -8.36
CA TYR A 100 -5.91 -13.07 -7.74
C TYR A 100 -6.93 -12.14 -8.42
N ASP A 101 -8.00 -11.75 -7.70
CA ASP A 101 -8.90 -10.69 -8.15
C ASP A 101 -8.34 -9.34 -7.69
N PRO A 102 -7.77 -8.54 -8.60
CA PRO A 102 -7.27 -7.21 -8.25
C PRO A 102 -8.38 -6.26 -7.78
N ARG A 103 -9.65 -6.65 -7.92
CA ARG A 103 -10.82 -5.89 -7.44
C ARG A 103 -11.05 -6.02 -5.94
N GLU A 104 -10.42 -6.98 -5.27
CA GLU A 104 -10.44 -7.13 -3.81
C GLU A 104 -9.44 -6.20 -3.09
N ALA A 105 -9.11 -5.07 -3.67
CA ALA A 105 -8.36 -4.05 -2.94
C ALA A 105 -9.17 -3.62 -1.72
N THR A 106 -8.70 -3.99 -0.54
CA THR A 106 -9.33 -3.59 0.71
C THR A 106 -8.99 -2.13 0.99
N PHE A 107 -9.99 -1.32 1.30
CA PHE A 107 -9.80 0.07 1.69
C PHE A 107 -10.27 0.27 3.13
N LEU A 108 -9.46 0.96 3.91
CA LEU A 108 -9.89 1.52 5.19
C LEU A 108 -10.56 2.87 4.92
N THR A 109 -11.82 3.02 5.32
CA THR A 109 -12.56 4.25 5.16
C THR A 109 -12.59 5.04 6.47
N ILE A 110 -12.21 6.32 6.40
CA ILE A 110 -12.27 7.27 7.51
C ILE A 110 -13.22 8.39 7.09
N GLU A 111 -14.35 8.51 7.77
CA GLU A 111 -15.32 9.56 7.54
C GLU A 111 -15.30 10.55 8.71
N ARG A 112 -14.99 11.81 8.43
CA ARG A 112 -14.98 12.88 9.43
C ARG A 112 -14.99 14.27 8.79
N ALA A 113 -15.29 15.27 9.59
CA ALA A 113 -15.02 16.66 9.23
C ALA A 113 -13.52 16.93 9.42
N TRP A 114 -12.78 16.94 8.30
CA TRP A 114 -11.35 17.19 8.29
C TRP A 114 -11.04 18.64 8.62
N GLN A 115 -9.92 18.84 9.29
CA GLN A 115 -9.39 20.17 9.62
C GLN A 115 -7.97 20.35 9.06
N VAL A 116 -7.63 21.58 8.75
CA VAL A 116 -6.26 21.94 8.39
C VAL A 116 -5.32 21.60 9.56
N GLY A 117 -4.25 20.89 9.29
CA GLY A 117 -3.32 20.39 10.29
C GLY A 117 -3.62 18.97 10.80
N ASP A 118 -4.76 18.36 10.42
CA ASP A 118 -4.98 16.94 10.71
C ASP A 118 -3.87 16.10 10.08
N VAL A 119 -3.35 15.14 10.85
CA VAL A 119 -2.27 14.25 10.43
C VAL A 119 -2.71 12.81 10.52
N ILE A 120 -2.70 12.13 9.39
CA ILE A 120 -2.91 10.68 9.30
C ILE A 120 -1.55 10.00 9.26
N ARG A 121 -1.32 9.06 10.18
CA ARG A 121 -0.14 8.19 10.20
C ARG A 121 -0.57 6.77 9.91
N ILE A 122 0.11 6.17 8.94
CA ILE A 122 -0.12 4.79 8.51
C ILE A 122 1.16 4.01 8.76
N GLU A 123 1.04 2.85 9.36
CA GLU A 123 2.12 1.88 9.55
C GLU A 123 1.71 0.56 8.91
N PHE A 124 2.46 0.14 7.89
CA PHE A 124 2.33 -1.16 7.25
C PHE A 124 3.34 -2.12 7.86
N ASP A 125 2.84 -3.26 8.33
CA ASP A 125 3.72 -4.39 8.65
C ASP A 125 4.23 -5.01 7.35
N MET A 126 5.54 -5.19 7.27
CA MET A 126 6.25 -5.68 6.09
C MET A 126 6.99 -6.97 6.42
N PRO A 127 6.28 -8.10 6.58
CA PRO A 127 6.92 -9.38 6.87
C PRO A 127 7.74 -9.85 5.66
N VAL A 128 8.83 -10.57 5.95
CA VAL A 128 9.54 -11.33 4.94
C VAL A 128 8.71 -12.56 4.57
N ARG A 129 8.54 -12.79 3.29
CA ARG A 129 7.77 -13.93 2.75
C ARG A 129 8.58 -14.67 1.69
N LEU A 130 8.40 -15.98 1.66
CA LEU A 130 8.82 -16.83 0.57
C LEU A 130 7.60 -17.07 -0.32
N LEU A 131 7.72 -16.71 -1.59
CA LEU A 131 6.68 -16.93 -2.59
C LEU A 131 7.12 -18.05 -3.52
N HIS A 132 6.31 -19.09 -3.63
CA HIS A 132 6.52 -20.18 -4.57
C HIS A 132 5.64 -19.98 -5.81
N ALA A 133 6.11 -20.49 -6.95
CA ALA A 133 5.32 -20.51 -8.16
C ALA A 133 4.07 -21.40 -7.98
N HIS A 134 2.98 -21.03 -8.66
CA HIS A 134 1.79 -21.90 -8.68
C HIS A 134 2.17 -23.26 -9.31
N PRO A 135 1.65 -24.40 -8.79
CA PRO A 135 2.02 -25.75 -9.27
C PRO A 135 1.84 -26.00 -10.78
N ARG A 136 0.98 -25.19 -11.43
CA ARG A 136 0.80 -25.24 -12.90
C ARG A 136 1.91 -24.58 -13.70
N VAL A 137 2.80 -23.81 -13.05
CA VAL A 137 3.93 -23.16 -13.71
C VAL A 137 5.08 -24.16 -13.74
N GLN A 138 5.35 -24.76 -14.91
CA GLN A 138 6.37 -25.76 -15.09
C GLN A 138 7.79 -25.15 -15.01
N GLY A 139 8.74 -25.92 -14.52
CA GLY A 139 10.16 -25.53 -14.48
C GLY A 139 10.52 -24.58 -13.32
N HIS A 140 9.63 -24.40 -12.34
CA HIS A 140 9.87 -23.59 -11.15
C HIS A 140 9.74 -24.39 -9.85
N ASP A 141 9.84 -25.71 -9.96
CA ASP A 141 9.84 -26.59 -8.79
C ASP A 141 11.09 -26.33 -7.95
N GLY A 142 10.92 -26.16 -6.65
CA GLY A 142 12.02 -25.89 -5.73
C GLY A 142 12.54 -24.44 -5.72
N VAL A 143 12.00 -23.54 -6.56
CA VAL A 143 12.38 -22.13 -6.61
C VAL A 143 11.42 -21.27 -5.79
N ALA A 144 11.97 -20.33 -5.04
CA ALA A 144 11.20 -19.37 -4.26
C ALA A 144 11.73 -17.94 -4.46
N ALA A 145 10.82 -16.97 -4.46
CA ALA A 145 11.17 -15.56 -4.41
C ALA A 145 11.05 -15.04 -2.96
N VAL A 146 12.07 -14.32 -2.51
CA VAL A 146 12.06 -13.65 -1.20
C VAL A 146 11.46 -12.25 -1.38
N THR A 147 10.45 -11.92 -0.61
CA THR A 147 9.81 -10.60 -0.64
C THR A 147 9.74 -9.98 0.74
N ARG A 148 9.76 -8.64 0.80
CA ARG A 148 9.46 -7.87 2.01
C ARG A 148 8.69 -6.61 1.62
N GLY A 149 7.42 -6.55 2.00
CA GLY A 149 6.53 -5.50 1.52
C GLY A 149 6.46 -5.51 -0.01
N PRO A 150 6.64 -4.36 -0.70
CA PRO A 150 6.63 -4.29 -2.16
C PRO A 150 7.97 -4.70 -2.81
N LEU A 151 9.00 -4.99 -2.01
CA LEU A 151 10.32 -5.37 -2.52
C LEU A 151 10.40 -6.86 -2.81
N VAL A 152 11.02 -7.20 -3.93
CA VAL A 152 11.45 -8.55 -4.28
C VAL A 152 12.98 -8.58 -4.23
N TYR A 153 13.53 -9.51 -3.48
CA TYR A 153 14.97 -9.71 -3.35
C TYR A 153 15.43 -10.78 -4.32
N CYS A 154 16.57 -10.57 -4.95
CA CYS A 154 17.28 -11.60 -5.71
C CYS A 154 18.58 -11.95 -5.00
N LEU A 155 19.01 -13.19 -5.15
CA LEU A 155 20.33 -13.66 -4.74
C LEU A 155 21.23 -13.63 -5.98
N GLU A 156 22.40 -13.02 -5.85
CA GLU A 156 23.41 -13.00 -6.91
C GLU A 156 24.62 -13.83 -6.49
N SER A 157 25.15 -14.65 -7.39
CA SER A 157 26.29 -15.53 -7.11
C SER A 157 27.55 -14.74 -6.76
N ILE A 158 27.69 -13.52 -7.26
CA ILE A 158 28.83 -12.65 -6.96
C ILE A 158 28.86 -12.24 -5.48
N ASP A 159 27.67 -12.07 -4.87
CA ASP A 159 27.53 -11.69 -3.46
C ASP A 159 27.52 -12.91 -2.53
N ASN A 160 27.37 -14.11 -3.08
CA ASN A 160 27.27 -15.37 -2.34
C ASN A 160 28.31 -16.41 -2.84
N PRO A 161 29.62 -16.11 -2.72
CA PRO A 161 30.65 -17.02 -3.21
C PRO A 161 30.59 -18.35 -2.46
N GLY A 162 30.56 -19.45 -3.20
CA GLY A 162 30.52 -20.83 -2.66
C GLY A 162 29.12 -21.34 -2.32
N VAL A 163 28.09 -20.58 -2.60
CA VAL A 163 26.69 -21.03 -2.53
C VAL A 163 26.19 -21.29 -3.95
N ASP A 164 25.67 -22.48 -4.20
CA ASP A 164 24.94 -22.76 -5.43
C ASP A 164 23.51 -22.23 -5.27
N ILE A 165 23.24 -21.07 -5.86
CA ILE A 165 21.93 -20.41 -5.76
C ILE A 165 20.88 -20.97 -6.75
N PHE A 166 21.29 -21.95 -7.58
CA PHE A 166 20.42 -22.55 -8.60
C PHE A 166 20.08 -24.03 -8.31
N ASN A 167 20.59 -24.61 -7.21
CA ASN A 167 20.31 -25.98 -6.78
C ASN A 167 19.76 -26.02 -5.34
#